data_224506ab264b0ade070453590fd085ba
#
_entry.id   224506ab264b0ade070453590fd085ba
#
_cell.length_a   1.000
_cell.length_b   1.000
_cell.length_c   1.000
_cell.angle_alpha   90.00
_cell.angle_beta   90.00
_cell.angle_gamma   90.00
#
_symmetry.space_group_name_H-M   'P 1'
#
loop_
_entity.id
_entity.type
_entity.pdbx_description
1 polymer ?
#
loop_
_entity_poly.entity_id
_entity_poly.type
_entity_poly.pdbx_seq_one_letter_code
_entity_poly.pdbx_strand_id
1 'polypeptide(L)'
;IGKVLSARTWYKNRRGSIGKGKPAKPPEGLNYELWEGPTPHRPYVDNLVHYNWHWRWHWGGGEMANNGIHSLDIARWGLGVDLPERVTYNGGRYYHDDDQETPDTGEAAFHFGDCMASWSGSSCDPRRDEDLPFCKFYGEKGSLVTNGGNDYRILDRDGKELEKKSGQGGEPAHFKNFVDAIRDKSVKLNSEIGDA
;
A
#
# COMPACT_ATOMS: atom_id res chain seq x y z
N ILE A 1 -11.17 -15.66 -15.56
CA ILE A 1 -11.34 -16.28 -14.26
C ILE A 1 -12.81 -16.30 -13.78
N GLY A 2 -13.74 -15.85 -14.61
CA GLY A 2 -15.15 -15.69 -14.23
C GLY A 2 -15.40 -14.47 -13.35
N LYS A 3 -16.55 -14.42 -12.64
CA LYS A 3 -16.83 -13.36 -11.66
C LYS A 3 -15.74 -13.36 -10.60
N VAL A 4 -15.15 -12.20 -10.32
CA VAL A 4 -14.14 -12.04 -9.26
C VAL A 4 -14.86 -11.93 -7.92
N LEU A 5 -14.50 -12.77 -6.98
CA LEU A 5 -15.15 -12.88 -5.68
C LEU A 5 -14.36 -12.17 -4.59
N SER A 6 -13.02 -12.21 -4.70
CA SER A 6 -12.15 -11.54 -3.74
C SER A 6 -10.77 -11.24 -4.31
N ALA A 7 -10.07 -10.30 -3.67
CA ALA A 7 -8.66 -10.03 -3.88
C ALA A 7 -7.89 -10.16 -2.56
N ARG A 8 -6.67 -10.66 -2.64
CA ARG A 8 -5.74 -10.68 -1.50
C ARG A 8 -4.47 -10.00 -1.88
N THR A 9 -3.96 -9.19 -0.99
CA THR A 9 -2.72 -8.44 -1.16
C THR A 9 -1.79 -8.65 0.02
N TRP A 10 -0.50 -8.57 -0.23
CA TRP A 10 0.54 -8.80 0.78
C TRP A 10 1.65 -7.78 0.68
N TYR A 11 2.21 -7.48 1.83
CA TYR A 11 3.46 -6.73 1.93
C TYR A 11 4.36 -7.37 2.96
N LYS A 12 5.62 -7.62 2.60
CA LYS A 12 6.65 -8.12 3.51
C LYS A 12 7.95 -7.37 3.35
N ASN A 13 8.57 -6.99 4.44
CA ASN A 13 9.87 -6.32 4.46
C ASN A 13 10.65 -6.76 5.70
N ARG A 14 11.91 -6.38 5.75
CA ARG A 14 12.82 -6.60 6.89
C ARG A 14 13.38 -5.27 7.34
N ARG A 15 12.50 -4.34 7.61
CA ARG A 15 12.90 -3.03 8.10
C ARG A 15 13.57 -3.16 9.47
N GLY A 16 14.68 -2.47 9.63
CA GLY A 16 15.36 -2.34 10.92
C GLY A 16 14.57 -1.47 11.90
N SER A 17 14.98 -1.51 13.17
CA SER A 17 14.46 -0.61 14.20
C SER A 17 14.73 0.86 13.85
N ILE A 18 13.79 1.73 14.16
CA ILE A 18 13.99 3.18 14.10
C ILE A 18 14.65 3.76 15.38
N GLY A 19 14.93 2.90 16.34
CA GLY A 19 15.54 3.30 17.61
C GLY A 19 14.63 4.11 18.52
N LYS A 20 15.21 4.63 19.60
CA LYS A 20 14.57 5.55 20.53
C LYS A 20 15.20 6.94 20.38
N GLY A 21 14.39 7.88 19.89
CA GLY A 21 14.81 9.25 19.61
C GLY A 21 15.00 10.06 20.88
N LYS A 22 15.85 11.06 20.79
CA LYS A 22 16.12 12.03 21.86
C LYS A 22 15.71 13.42 21.39
N PRO A 23 15.27 14.30 22.30
CA PRO A 23 15.06 15.70 21.96
C PRO A 23 16.34 16.29 21.35
N ALA A 24 16.20 16.92 20.19
CA ALA A 24 17.33 17.48 19.45
C ALA A 24 16.90 18.76 18.70
N LYS A 25 17.86 19.46 18.12
CA LYS A 25 17.59 20.51 17.14
C LYS A 25 17.39 19.88 15.77
N PRO A 26 16.48 20.41 14.94
CA PRO A 26 16.39 19.99 13.55
C PRO A 26 17.75 20.09 12.83
N PRO A 27 18.03 19.20 11.85
CA PRO A 27 19.23 19.28 11.05
C PRO A 27 19.38 20.66 10.37
N GLU A 28 20.63 21.08 10.18
CA GLU A 28 20.92 22.30 9.43
C GLU A 28 20.28 22.26 8.03
N GLY A 29 19.66 23.36 7.64
CA GLY A 29 18.94 23.46 6.36
C GLY A 29 17.51 22.92 6.37
N LEU A 30 17.05 22.25 7.43
CA LEU A 30 15.67 21.86 7.56
C LEU A 30 14.84 22.94 8.25
N ASN A 31 13.88 23.53 7.53
CA ASN A 31 12.83 24.32 8.14
C ASN A 31 11.78 23.38 8.73
N TYR A 32 11.88 23.10 10.02
CA TYR A 32 11.04 22.10 10.69
C TYR A 32 9.56 22.51 10.73
N GLU A 33 9.24 23.80 10.88
CA GLU A 33 7.87 24.31 10.86
C GLU A 33 7.19 24.05 9.51
N LEU A 34 7.89 24.31 8.40
CA LEU A 34 7.39 24.00 7.06
C LEU A 34 7.29 22.48 6.82
N TRP A 35 8.23 21.71 7.39
CA TRP A 35 8.19 20.24 7.28
C TRP A 35 7.02 19.63 8.03
N GLU A 36 6.67 20.12 9.23
CA GLU A 36 5.50 19.69 9.99
C GLU A 36 4.19 19.95 9.23
N GLY A 37 4.16 20.97 8.37
CA GLY A 37 2.97 21.32 7.59
C GLY A 37 1.79 21.73 8.47
N PRO A 38 0.57 21.25 8.17
CA PRO A 38 -0.63 21.65 8.90
C PRO A 38 -0.83 20.88 10.23
N THR A 39 0.09 19.99 10.61
CA THR A 39 -0.04 19.20 11.85
C THR A 39 0.24 20.09 13.08
N PRO A 40 -0.37 19.80 14.25
CA PRO A 40 -0.01 20.47 15.49
C PRO A 40 1.49 20.33 15.79
N HIS A 41 2.13 21.41 16.22
CA HIS A 41 3.56 21.40 16.51
C HIS A 41 3.94 20.34 17.56
N ARG A 42 5.02 19.59 17.29
CA ARG A 42 5.69 18.69 18.25
C ARG A 42 7.19 18.98 18.32
N PRO A 43 7.80 18.88 19.52
CA PRO A 43 9.25 19.01 19.64
C PRO A 43 9.98 17.99 18.75
N TYR A 44 11.05 18.46 18.10
CA TYR A 44 11.87 17.62 17.23
C TYR A 44 12.61 16.54 18.03
N VAL A 45 12.67 15.34 17.45
CA VAL A 45 13.50 14.22 17.93
C VAL A 45 14.40 13.70 16.80
N ASP A 46 15.60 13.25 17.15
CA ASP A 46 16.68 12.95 16.20
C ASP A 46 16.43 11.73 15.29
N ASN A 47 15.45 10.90 15.60
CA ASN A 47 15.06 9.76 14.77
C ASN A 47 13.80 9.99 13.91
N LEU A 48 13.35 11.24 13.72
CA LEU A 48 12.10 11.55 13.00
C LEU A 48 12.29 11.66 11.50
N VAL A 49 13.20 12.54 11.06
CA VAL A 49 13.43 12.80 9.64
C VAL A 49 14.68 12.05 9.13
N HIS A 50 14.73 11.69 7.85
CA HIS A 50 13.77 12.10 6.79
C HIS A 50 12.70 11.03 6.52
N TYR A 51 12.77 9.84 7.09
CA TYR A 51 11.93 8.70 6.71
C TYR A 51 11.00 8.22 7.83
N ASN A 52 11.42 8.28 9.09
CA ASN A 52 10.73 7.59 10.20
C ASN A 52 9.41 8.23 10.64
N TRP A 53 9.06 9.39 10.08
CA TRP A 53 7.74 10.00 10.26
C TRP A 53 6.59 9.08 9.82
N HIS A 54 6.81 8.19 8.86
CA HIS A 54 5.83 7.21 8.39
C HIS A 54 5.26 6.35 9.53
N TRP A 55 6.06 6.11 10.56
CA TRP A 55 5.76 5.20 11.65
C TRP A 55 5.17 5.88 12.89
N ARG A 56 4.87 7.16 12.81
CA ARG A 56 4.28 7.96 13.88
C ARG A 56 2.89 8.44 13.45
N TRP A 57 1.86 8.14 14.26
CA TRP A 57 0.47 8.52 13.96
C TRP A 57 0.26 10.00 13.69
N HIS A 58 1.14 10.84 14.20
CA HIS A 58 1.05 12.28 14.02
C HIS A 58 1.22 12.74 12.58
N TRP A 59 2.04 12.04 11.79
CA TRP A 59 2.37 12.39 10.41
C TRP A 59 2.08 11.29 9.40
N GLY A 60 2.07 10.05 9.84
CA GLY A 60 1.96 8.90 8.95
C GLY A 60 0.93 7.87 9.42
N GLY A 61 0.53 7.00 8.51
CA GLY A 61 -0.41 5.89 8.76
C GLY A 61 0.27 4.52 8.78
N GLY A 62 1.60 4.48 8.95
CA GLY A 62 2.36 3.23 8.99
C GLY A 62 2.40 2.49 7.67
N GLU A 63 2.63 1.20 7.76
CA GLU A 63 2.86 0.35 6.59
C GLU A 63 1.67 0.25 5.65
N MET A 64 0.47 0.22 6.21
CA MET A 64 -0.74 0.15 5.38
C MET A 64 -0.91 1.39 4.51
N ALA A 65 -0.73 2.58 5.08
CA ALA A 65 -0.83 3.82 4.32
C ALA A 65 0.37 4.04 3.39
N ASN A 66 1.55 3.49 3.72
CA ASN A 66 2.74 3.66 2.91
C ASN A 66 2.84 2.65 1.76
N ASN A 67 2.69 1.36 2.03
CA ASN A 67 2.83 0.29 1.04
C ASN A 67 1.52 -0.43 0.75
N GLY A 68 0.62 -0.54 1.72
CA GLY A 68 -0.67 -1.19 1.54
C GLY A 68 -1.53 -0.50 0.49
N ILE A 69 -1.47 0.84 0.41
CA ILE A 69 -2.24 1.62 -0.58
C ILE A 69 -1.96 1.17 -2.02
N HIS A 70 -0.73 0.87 -2.39
CA HIS A 70 -0.38 0.46 -3.75
C HIS A 70 -1.03 -0.87 -4.16
N SER A 71 -1.05 -1.83 -3.25
CA SER A 71 -1.64 -3.14 -3.54
C SER A 71 -3.17 -3.12 -3.42
N LEU A 72 -3.72 -2.28 -2.54
CA LEU A 72 -5.17 -2.09 -2.40
C LEU A 72 -5.76 -1.33 -3.57
N ASP A 73 -5.03 -0.37 -4.15
CA ASP A 73 -5.44 0.32 -5.37
C ASP A 73 -5.61 -0.67 -6.53
N ILE A 74 -4.63 -1.54 -6.75
CA ILE A 74 -4.74 -2.61 -7.76
C ILE A 74 -5.91 -3.55 -7.43
N ALA A 75 -6.11 -3.92 -6.16
CA ALA A 75 -7.20 -4.79 -5.75
C ALA A 75 -8.57 -4.15 -6.03
N ARG A 76 -8.76 -2.88 -5.67
CA ARG A 76 -10.00 -2.12 -5.96
C ARG A 76 -10.26 -2.02 -7.46
N TRP A 77 -9.23 -1.65 -8.22
CA TRP A 77 -9.32 -1.57 -9.67
C TRP A 77 -9.73 -2.90 -10.31
N GLY A 78 -9.09 -4.00 -9.92
CA GLY A 78 -9.39 -5.33 -10.46
C GLY A 78 -10.72 -5.91 -10.00
N LEU A 79 -11.25 -5.49 -8.85
CA LEU A 79 -12.60 -5.80 -8.38
C LEU A 79 -13.67 -4.89 -9.02
N GLY A 80 -13.28 -3.72 -9.55
CA GLY A 80 -14.20 -2.72 -10.10
C GLY A 80 -15.04 -2.03 -9.01
N VAL A 81 -14.45 -1.74 -7.87
CA VAL A 81 -15.14 -1.18 -6.69
C VAL A 81 -14.52 0.15 -6.25
N ASP A 82 -15.33 0.98 -5.59
CA ASP A 82 -14.92 2.25 -5.00
C ASP A 82 -14.52 2.07 -3.51
N LEU A 83 -15.16 2.78 -2.61
CA LEU A 83 -14.89 2.75 -1.18
C LEU A 83 -15.56 1.52 -0.52
N PRO A 84 -14.91 0.90 0.48
CA PRO A 84 -15.50 -0.22 1.20
C PRO A 84 -16.62 0.24 2.14
N GLU A 85 -17.64 -0.60 2.28
CA GLU A 85 -18.73 -0.39 3.23
C GLU A 85 -18.28 -0.66 4.69
N ARG A 86 -17.30 -1.53 4.85
CA ARG A 86 -16.76 -1.91 6.16
C ARG A 86 -15.29 -2.30 6.05
N VAL A 87 -14.51 -1.79 7.01
CA VAL A 87 -13.10 -2.15 7.18
C VAL A 87 -12.90 -2.76 8.57
N THR A 88 -12.15 -3.85 8.63
CA THR A 88 -11.68 -4.41 9.89
C THR A 88 -10.15 -4.53 9.84
N TYR A 89 -9.51 -4.23 10.96
CA TYR A 89 -8.06 -4.34 11.09
C TYR A 89 -7.70 -5.00 12.41
N ASN A 90 -6.73 -5.90 12.36
CA ASN A 90 -6.10 -6.49 13.53
C ASN A 90 -4.59 -6.50 13.34
N GLY A 91 -3.87 -5.98 14.31
CA GLY A 91 -2.40 -5.90 14.22
C GLY A 91 -1.80 -5.17 15.40
N GLY A 92 -0.49 -5.14 15.42
CA GLY A 92 0.25 -4.51 16.52
C GLY A 92 1.73 -4.41 16.25
N ARG A 93 2.44 -4.10 17.31
CA ARG A 93 3.90 -4.03 17.33
C ARG A 93 4.44 -5.24 18.08
N TYR A 94 5.16 -6.09 17.34
CA TYR A 94 5.60 -7.39 17.88
C TYR A 94 7.10 -7.62 17.76
N TYR A 95 7.80 -6.84 16.93
CA TYR A 95 9.19 -7.16 16.59
C TYR A 95 10.21 -6.26 17.28
N HIS A 96 10.16 -4.94 17.11
CA HIS A 96 11.13 -4.01 17.70
C HIS A 96 10.58 -3.26 18.92
N ASP A 97 11.39 -3.09 19.95
CA ASP A 97 11.14 -2.10 21.01
C ASP A 97 11.79 -0.77 20.62
N ASP A 98 11.06 0.06 19.90
CA ASP A 98 11.49 1.36 19.41
C ASP A 98 10.35 2.38 19.40
N ASP A 99 10.54 3.55 18.83
CA ASP A 99 9.58 4.65 18.82
C ASP A 99 8.51 4.54 17.73
N GLN A 100 8.44 3.47 16.97
CA GLN A 100 7.33 3.27 16.06
C GLN A 100 6.03 3.17 16.82
N GLU A 101 5.01 3.94 16.40
CA GLU A 101 3.67 3.94 16.99
C GLU A 101 2.70 3.05 16.20
N THR A 102 2.90 2.97 14.88
CA THR A 102 2.04 2.20 13.98
C THR A 102 2.38 0.70 14.01
N PRO A 103 1.41 -0.19 13.73
CA PRO A 103 1.67 -1.63 13.68
C PRO A 103 2.81 -2.01 12.72
N ASP A 104 3.64 -2.94 13.11
CA ASP A 104 4.63 -3.59 12.24
C ASP A 104 4.08 -4.83 11.55
N THR A 105 3.05 -5.42 12.10
CA THR A 105 2.39 -6.63 11.58
C THR A 105 0.88 -6.48 11.71
N GLY A 106 0.13 -6.80 10.64
CA GLY A 106 -1.31 -6.68 10.68
C GLY A 106 -2.04 -7.25 9.48
N GLU A 107 -3.32 -7.46 9.68
CA GLU A 107 -4.27 -7.97 8.71
C GLU A 107 -5.45 -7.01 8.60
N ALA A 108 -5.82 -6.64 7.37
CA ALA A 108 -7.01 -5.85 7.11
C ALA A 108 -7.96 -6.57 6.16
N ALA A 109 -9.26 -6.37 6.36
CA ALA A 109 -10.28 -6.83 5.43
C ALA A 109 -11.23 -5.67 5.07
N PHE A 110 -11.53 -5.56 3.78
CA PHE A 110 -12.33 -4.52 3.16
C PHE A 110 -13.53 -5.18 2.48
N HIS A 111 -14.74 -4.81 2.88
CA HIS A 111 -15.99 -5.36 2.34
C HIS A 111 -16.65 -4.36 1.41
N PHE A 112 -17.07 -4.82 0.23
CA PHE A 112 -17.64 -4.03 -0.86
C PHE A 112 -19.00 -4.62 -1.31
N GLY A 113 -19.86 -4.99 -0.39
CA GLY A 113 -21.13 -5.65 -0.70
C GLY A 113 -20.94 -7.11 -1.09
N ASP A 114 -20.81 -7.42 -2.37
CA ASP A 114 -20.74 -8.80 -2.89
C ASP A 114 -19.32 -9.33 -3.13
N CYS A 115 -18.30 -8.56 -2.78
CA CYS A 115 -16.90 -8.99 -2.85
C CYS A 115 -16.07 -8.39 -1.71
N MET A 116 -14.82 -8.83 -1.59
CA MET A 116 -13.91 -8.34 -0.56
C MET A 116 -12.47 -8.25 -1.04
N ALA A 117 -11.71 -7.34 -0.44
CA ALA A 117 -10.25 -7.35 -0.48
C ALA A 117 -9.67 -7.61 0.91
N SER A 118 -8.46 -8.13 0.97
CA SER A 118 -7.68 -8.21 2.21
C SER A 118 -6.23 -7.81 1.98
N TRP A 119 -5.61 -7.27 3.02
CA TRP A 119 -4.20 -6.94 3.06
C TRP A 119 -3.54 -7.61 4.27
N SER A 120 -2.41 -8.26 4.04
CA SER A 120 -1.57 -8.86 5.07
C SER A 120 -0.20 -8.21 5.02
N GLY A 121 0.17 -7.51 6.08
CA GLY A 121 1.41 -6.75 6.18
C GLY A 121 2.32 -7.22 7.29
N SER A 122 3.62 -7.33 6.95
CA SER A 122 4.69 -7.56 7.88
C SER A 122 5.92 -6.77 7.45
N SER A 123 6.26 -5.73 8.21
CA SER A 123 7.32 -4.79 7.81
C SER A 123 8.67 -5.04 8.46
N CYS A 124 8.72 -5.84 9.50
CA CYS A 124 9.93 -6.08 10.28
C CYS A 124 10.29 -7.56 10.39
N ASP A 125 9.30 -8.43 10.29
CA ASP A 125 9.46 -9.85 10.49
C ASP A 125 9.96 -10.55 9.21
N PRO A 126 10.83 -11.54 9.33
CA PRO A 126 11.47 -12.18 8.18
C PRO A 126 10.65 -13.33 7.58
N ARG A 127 9.52 -13.07 6.98
CA ARG A 127 8.75 -14.08 6.22
C ARG A 127 9.46 -14.45 4.90
N ARG A 128 10.65 -15.02 4.97
CA ARG A 128 11.49 -15.26 3.79
C ARG A 128 11.07 -16.43 2.94
N ASP A 129 10.49 -17.43 3.56
CA ASP A 129 10.05 -18.69 2.98
C ASP A 129 8.68 -18.61 2.28
N GLU A 130 7.97 -17.49 2.45
CA GLU A 130 6.69 -17.29 1.78
C GLU A 130 6.87 -16.63 0.41
N ASP A 131 6.50 -17.31 -0.66
CA ASP A 131 6.40 -16.73 -2.01
C ASP A 131 5.02 -16.09 -2.19
N LEU A 132 4.84 -14.91 -1.60
CA LEU A 132 3.59 -14.16 -1.63
C LEU A 132 3.59 -13.19 -2.80
N PRO A 133 2.56 -13.22 -3.66
CA PRO A 133 2.41 -12.24 -4.73
C PRO A 133 2.05 -10.86 -4.18
N PHE A 134 2.20 -9.83 -5.01
CA PHE A 134 1.74 -8.50 -4.65
C PHE A 134 0.21 -8.44 -4.52
N CYS A 135 -0.50 -9.02 -5.50
CA CYS A 135 -1.95 -9.14 -5.49
C CYS A 135 -2.40 -10.43 -6.19
N LYS A 136 -3.42 -11.08 -5.63
CA LYS A 136 -4.09 -12.23 -6.23
C LYS A 136 -5.59 -12.07 -6.18
N PHE A 137 -6.22 -12.21 -7.35
CA PHE A 137 -7.68 -12.21 -7.52
C PHE A 137 -8.20 -13.64 -7.59
N TYR A 138 -9.27 -13.92 -6.89
CA TYR A 138 -9.95 -15.21 -6.89
C TYR A 138 -11.31 -15.07 -7.57
N GLY A 139 -11.51 -15.83 -8.63
CA GLY A 139 -12.75 -15.89 -9.38
C GLY A 139 -13.37 -17.29 -9.36
N GLU A 140 -14.56 -17.39 -9.93
CA GLU A 140 -15.34 -18.63 -9.99
C GLU A 140 -14.62 -19.77 -10.73
N LYS A 141 -13.77 -19.45 -11.70
CA LYS A 141 -13.14 -20.41 -12.62
C LYS A 141 -11.61 -20.49 -12.47
N GLY A 142 -11.04 -19.73 -11.57
CA GLY A 142 -9.59 -19.69 -11.38
C GLY A 142 -9.13 -18.40 -10.73
N SER A 143 -7.85 -18.10 -10.80
CA SER A 143 -7.25 -16.92 -10.19
C SER A 143 -6.33 -16.16 -11.14
N LEU A 144 -6.15 -14.87 -10.87
CA LEU A 144 -5.15 -14.02 -11.53
C LEU A 144 -4.14 -13.56 -10.46
N VAL A 145 -2.86 -13.64 -10.79
CA VAL A 145 -1.76 -13.28 -9.90
C VAL A 145 -0.88 -12.24 -10.57
N THR A 146 -0.54 -11.17 -9.86
CA THR A 146 0.45 -10.17 -10.27
C THR A 146 1.42 -9.86 -9.13
N ASN A 147 2.67 -9.58 -9.49
CA ASN A 147 3.72 -9.19 -8.54
C ASN A 147 3.93 -7.67 -8.47
N GLY A 148 2.94 -6.89 -8.92
CA GLY A 148 2.99 -5.41 -8.88
C GLY A 148 3.79 -4.79 -10.03
N GLY A 149 4.34 -5.62 -10.93
CA GLY A 149 4.98 -5.19 -12.18
C GLY A 149 4.00 -5.19 -13.35
N ASN A 150 4.54 -5.34 -14.56
CA ASN A 150 3.76 -5.29 -15.81
C ASN A 150 3.29 -6.68 -16.28
N ASP A 151 3.40 -7.68 -15.44
CA ASP A 151 3.08 -9.06 -15.77
C ASP A 151 1.97 -9.62 -14.87
N TYR A 152 1.24 -10.59 -15.43
CA TYR A 152 0.29 -11.39 -14.69
C TYR A 152 0.28 -12.84 -15.16
N ARG A 153 -0.25 -13.71 -14.29
CA ARG A 153 -0.52 -15.12 -14.60
C ARG A 153 -1.97 -15.44 -14.29
N ILE A 154 -2.59 -16.25 -15.17
CA ILE A 154 -3.91 -16.83 -14.94
C ILE A 154 -3.73 -18.29 -14.60
N LEU A 155 -4.33 -18.71 -13.50
CA LEU A 155 -4.32 -20.07 -13.02
C LEU A 155 -5.74 -20.63 -13.03
N ASP A 156 -5.90 -21.92 -13.34
CA ASP A 156 -7.16 -22.62 -13.14
C ASP A 156 -7.46 -22.88 -11.66
N ARG A 157 -8.53 -23.63 -11.37
CA ARG A 157 -8.92 -23.97 -9.99
C ARG A 157 -7.93 -24.88 -9.27
N ASP A 158 -7.17 -25.67 -10.02
CA ASP A 158 -6.16 -26.60 -9.50
C ASP A 158 -4.78 -25.93 -9.37
N GLY A 159 -4.67 -24.64 -9.74
CA GLY A 159 -3.45 -23.86 -9.67
C GLY A 159 -2.52 -24.05 -10.86
N LYS A 160 -2.96 -24.72 -11.92
CA LYS A 160 -2.19 -24.86 -13.16
C LYS A 160 -2.21 -23.56 -13.94
N GLU A 161 -1.04 -23.11 -14.41
CA GLU A 161 -0.92 -21.93 -15.24
C GLU A 161 -1.58 -22.14 -16.62
N LEU A 162 -2.55 -21.30 -16.95
CA LEU A 162 -3.25 -21.25 -18.22
C LEU A 162 -2.67 -20.20 -19.14
N GLU A 163 -2.24 -19.07 -18.59
CA GLU A 163 -1.75 -17.92 -19.33
C GLU A 163 -0.74 -17.14 -18.49
N LYS A 164 0.29 -16.63 -19.15
CA LYS A 164 1.21 -15.64 -18.61
C LYS A 164 1.42 -14.54 -19.66
N LYS A 165 1.26 -13.28 -19.24
CA LYS A 165 1.53 -12.12 -20.10
C LYS A 165 2.36 -11.09 -19.38
N SER A 166 3.15 -10.36 -20.18
CA SER A 166 3.86 -9.16 -19.76
C SER A 166 3.37 -7.98 -20.59
N GLY A 167 3.13 -6.86 -19.93
CA GLY A 167 2.80 -5.58 -20.56
C GLY A 167 4.01 -4.65 -20.66
N GLN A 168 3.78 -3.47 -21.22
CA GLN A 168 4.75 -2.37 -21.15
C GLN A 168 4.47 -1.52 -19.90
N GLY A 169 5.50 -0.86 -19.37
CA GLY A 169 5.36 0.06 -18.26
C GLY A 169 4.41 1.20 -18.57
N GLY A 170 3.53 1.51 -17.61
CA GLY A 170 2.50 2.54 -17.76
C GLY A 170 2.94 3.97 -17.41
N GLU A 171 4.15 4.17 -16.88
CA GLU A 171 4.61 5.46 -16.37
C GLU A 171 4.52 6.60 -17.40
N PRO A 172 5.00 6.47 -18.65
CA PRO A 172 4.84 7.53 -19.65
C PRO A 172 3.38 7.85 -19.97
N ALA A 173 2.51 6.82 -20.00
CA ALA A 173 1.08 7.00 -20.24
C ALA A 173 0.39 7.72 -19.07
N HIS A 174 0.81 7.45 -17.83
CA HIS A 174 0.31 8.10 -16.64
C HIS A 174 0.65 9.61 -16.63
N PHE A 175 1.90 9.97 -16.86
CA PHE A 175 2.30 11.37 -16.99
C PHE A 175 1.61 12.06 -18.16
N LYS A 176 1.47 11.38 -19.30
CA LYS A 176 0.74 11.92 -20.44
C LYS A 176 -0.72 12.23 -20.09
N ASN A 177 -1.42 11.32 -19.40
CA ASN A 177 -2.81 11.54 -18.97
C ASN A 177 -2.93 12.79 -18.08
N PHE A 178 -2.00 12.99 -17.13
CA PHE A 178 -1.98 14.18 -16.28
C PHE A 178 -1.80 15.48 -17.10
N VAL A 179 -0.84 15.50 -18.03
CA VAL A 179 -0.59 16.67 -18.89
C VAL A 179 -1.76 16.94 -19.82
N ASP A 180 -2.36 15.88 -20.40
CA ASP A 180 -3.52 16.01 -21.28
C ASP A 180 -4.73 16.58 -20.52
N ALA A 181 -4.98 16.15 -19.29
CA ALA A 181 -6.07 16.67 -18.45
C ALA A 181 -5.87 18.14 -18.03
N ILE A 182 -4.63 18.61 -17.94
CA ILE A 182 -4.35 20.04 -17.75
C ILE A 182 -4.73 20.85 -18.99
N ARG A 183 -4.45 20.33 -20.19
CA ARG A 183 -4.68 20.98 -21.47
C ARG A 183 -6.13 20.91 -21.93
N ASP A 184 -6.79 19.81 -21.64
CA ASP A 184 -8.18 19.54 -22.03
C ASP A 184 -8.96 18.99 -20.83
N LYS A 185 -9.89 19.80 -20.31
CA LYS A 185 -10.73 19.45 -19.16
C LYS A 185 -11.73 18.32 -19.41
N SER A 186 -11.91 17.89 -20.66
CA SER A 186 -12.71 16.72 -20.99
C SER A 186 -11.95 15.39 -20.76
N VAL A 187 -10.63 15.43 -20.65
CA VAL A 187 -9.81 14.25 -20.37
C VAL A 187 -9.95 13.87 -18.89
N LYS A 188 -10.44 12.65 -18.65
CA LYS A 188 -10.55 12.10 -17.30
C LYS A 188 -9.16 11.73 -16.77
N LEU A 189 -8.86 12.10 -15.54
CA LEU A 189 -7.66 11.63 -14.83
C LEU A 189 -7.79 10.13 -14.51
N ASN A 190 -6.68 9.42 -14.65
CA ASN A 190 -6.61 8.00 -14.25
C ASN A 190 -6.58 7.82 -12.73
N SER A 191 -6.20 8.88 -12.00
CA SER A 191 -6.16 8.91 -10.54
C SER A 191 -6.63 10.29 -10.08
N GLU A 192 -7.86 10.36 -9.62
CA GLU A 192 -8.44 11.57 -9.03
C GLU A 192 -8.04 11.69 -7.57
N ILE A 193 -7.88 12.92 -7.08
CA ILE A 193 -7.49 13.14 -5.67
C ILE A 193 -8.53 12.58 -4.67
N GLY A 194 -9.78 12.48 -5.08
CA GLY A 194 -10.83 11.90 -4.25
C GLY A 194 -10.71 10.38 -4.01
N ASP A 195 -9.85 9.71 -4.78
CA ASP A 195 -9.55 8.28 -4.62
C ASP A 195 -8.36 8.00 -3.66
N ALA A 196 -7.64 9.03 -3.25
CA ALA A 196 -6.41 8.91 -2.45
C ALA A 196 -6.68 8.78 -0.94
#